data_6461427507117bd49bec51eca2592de8
#
_entry.id   6461427507117bd49bec51eca2592de8
#
_cell.length_a   1.000
_cell.length_b   1.000
_cell.length_c   1.000
_cell.angle_alpha   90.00
_cell.angle_beta   90.00
_cell.angle_gamma   90.00
#
_symmetry.space_group_name_H-M   'P 1'
#
loop_
_entity.id
_entity.type
_entity.pdbx_description
1 polymer ?
#
loop_
_entity_poly.entity_id
_entity_poly.type
_entity_poly.pdbx_seq_one_letter_code
_entity_poly.pdbx_strand_id
1 'polypeptide(L)'
;MIIKDELVLYESIYKAEVERREKLLSRMSLPIALITAILGGWAYMVKSFSLNERAIWGGLFLFFIILTFAAVSLMFYFLTRSLYGFVDKLMPAAQELKNYHDTLCATYDGYTDKDALVDKYFNDFMRDSYVKYATINSNNNDLRLDCIYKSLVLITIIIFLSFFGFVCFSICQLSSTTDNVNFLKFLSQLF
;
A
#
# COMPACT_ATOMS: atom_id res chain seq x y z
N MET A 1 -3.16 5.47 -42.64
CA MET A 1 -2.26 6.23 -41.77
C MET A 1 -2.89 6.40 -40.38
N ILE A 2 -4.12 6.84 -40.24
CA ILE A 2 -4.83 7.11 -38.94
C ILE A 2 -4.87 5.87 -38.01
N ILE A 3 -5.17 4.67 -38.51
CA ILE A 3 -5.32 3.44 -37.70
C ILE A 3 -4.00 3.02 -37.01
N LYS A 4 -2.85 3.24 -37.65
CA LYS A 4 -1.55 2.88 -37.07
C LYS A 4 -1.15 3.81 -35.93
N ASP A 5 -1.54 5.08 -36.03
CA ASP A 5 -1.28 6.09 -35.00
C ASP A 5 -2.16 5.82 -33.76
N GLU A 6 -3.41 5.37 -33.94
CA GLU A 6 -4.31 4.99 -32.83
C GLU A 6 -3.80 3.76 -32.07
N LEU A 7 -3.31 2.72 -32.76
CA LEU A 7 -2.77 1.53 -32.10
C LEU A 7 -1.57 1.88 -31.21
N VAL A 8 -0.65 2.71 -31.73
CA VAL A 8 0.53 3.19 -30.98
C VAL A 8 0.10 4.00 -29.75
N LEU A 9 -0.94 4.83 -29.89
CA LEU A 9 -1.48 5.61 -28.78
C LEU A 9 -2.02 4.69 -27.68
N TYR A 10 -2.89 3.73 -27.99
CA TYR A 10 -3.46 2.83 -26.99
C TYR A 10 -2.43 1.89 -26.36
N GLU A 11 -1.44 1.44 -27.13
CA GLU A 11 -0.29 0.71 -26.60
C GLU A 11 0.48 1.55 -25.57
N SER A 12 0.72 2.83 -25.86
CA SER A 12 1.42 3.73 -24.96
C SER A 12 0.64 3.96 -23.66
N ILE A 13 -0.68 4.13 -23.75
CA ILE A 13 -1.56 4.28 -22.59
C ILE A 13 -1.53 2.99 -21.73
N TYR A 14 -1.63 1.82 -22.36
CA TYR A 14 -1.55 0.54 -21.64
C TYR A 14 -0.21 0.40 -20.89
N LYS A 15 0.91 0.69 -21.56
CA LYS A 15 2.24 0.65 -20.95
C LYS A 15 2.36 1.65 -19.78
N ALA A 16 1.82 2.85 -19.94
CA ALA A 16 1.81 3.86 -18.88
C ALA A 16 1.04 3.38 -17.63
N GLU A 17 -0.09 2.67 -17.80
CA GLU A 17 -0.85 2.12 -16.66
C GLU A 17 -0.11 0.95 -15.98
N VAL A 18 0.61 0.13 -16.72
CA VAL A 18 1.48 -0.92 -16.14
C VAL A 18 2.62 -0.29 -15.32
N GLU A 19 3.30 0.73 -15.85
CA GLU A 19 4.34 1.46 -15.12
C GLU A 19 3.77 2.21 -13.89
N ARG A 20 2.56 2.78 -14.01
CA ARG A 20 1.88 3.45 -12.89
C ARG A 20 1.68 2.50 -11.72
N ARG A 21 1.28 1.25 -11.98
CA ARG A 21 1.18 0.21 -10.97
C ARG A 21 2.50 0.02 -10.21
N GLU A 22 3.61 -0.16 -10.93
CA GLU A 22 4.92 -0.36 -10.30
C GLU A 22 5.33 0.82 -9.42
N LYS A 23 5.09 2.05 -9.90
CA LYS A 23 5.32 3.28 -9.14
C LYS A 23 4.43 3.37 -7.88
N LEU A 24 3.18 2.92 -7.94
CA LEU A 24 2.31 2.88 -6.78
C LEU A 24 2.79 1.85 -5.75
N LEU A 25 3.20 0.66 -6.18
CA LEU A 25 3.72 -0.37 -5.30
C LEU A 25 5.03 0.05 -4.62
N SER A 26 5.92 0.74 -5.32
CA SER A 26 7.18 1.24 -4.74
C SER A 26 6.96 2.27 -3.63
N ARG A 27 5.88 3.07 -3.70
CA ARG A 27 5.52 4.05 -2.67
C ARG A 27 5.11 3.43 -1.33
N MET A 28 4.82 2.15 -1.29
CA MET A 28 4.42 1.46 -0.06
C MET A 28 5.59 1.16 0.88
N SER A 29 6.82 1.22 0.40
CA SER A 29 8.02 0.97 1.23
C SER A 29 8.16 1.96 2.39
N LEU A 30 7.89 3.25 2.16
CA LEU A 30 7.96 4.28 3.18
C LEU A 30 6.96 4.07 4.33
N PRO A 31 5.65 3.87 4.08
CA PRO A 31 4.69 3.48 5.11
C PRO A 31 5.14 2.29 5.96
N ILE A 32 5.64 1.24 5.33
CA ILE A 32 6.09 0.03 6.04
C ILE A 32 7.29 0.33 6.94
N ALA A 33 8.27 1.10 6.46
CA ALA A 33 9.43 1.48 7.26
C ALA A 33 9.04 2.33 8.48
N LEU A 34 8.17 3.32 8.30
CA LEU A 34 7.69 4.18 9.39
C LEU A 34 6.95 3.38 10.46
N ILE A 35 6.05 2.49 10.08
CA ILE A 35 5.30 1.70 11.07
C ILE A 35 6.22 0.74 11.83
N THR A 36 7.21 0.17 11.16
CA THR A 36 8.20 -0.70 11.82
C THR A 36 8.97 0.05 12.89
N ALA A 37 9.39 1.29 12.62
CA ALA A 37 10.08 2.15 13.60
C ALA A 37 9.15 2.50 14.77
N ILE A 38 7.89 2.85 14.51
CA ILE A 38 6.90 3.17 15.55
C ILE A 38 6.64 1.94 16.44
N LEU A 39 6.44 0.76 15.86
CA LEU A 39 6.23 -0.48 16.62
C LEU A 39 7.45 -0.84 17.48
N GLY A 40 8.66 -0.61 16.99
CA GLY A 40 9.89 -0.75 17.76
C GLY A 40 9.92 0.18 18.99
N GLY A 41 9.54 1.44 18.81
CA GLY A 41 9.39 2.41 19.91
C GLY A 41 8.34 1.97 20.93
N TRP A 42 7.18 1.50 20.49
CA TRP A 42 6.14 0.95 21.37
C TRP A 42 6.62 -0.28 22.14
N ALA A 43 7.32 -1.22 21.48
CA ALA A 43 7.87 -2.40 22.15
C ALA A 43 8.85 -2.03 23.28
N TYR A 44 9.69 -1.00 23.05
CA TYR A 44 10.58 -0.46 24.08
C TYR A 44 9.79 0.13 25.25
N MET A 45 8.79 0.99 24.98
CA MET A 45 7.96 1.61 26.03
C MET A 45 7.21 0.57 26.86
N VAL A 46 6.60 -0.43 26.22
CA VAL A 46 5.89 -1.52 26.92
C VAL A 46 6.82 -2.33 27.81
N LYS A 47 8.03 -2.67 27.33
CA LYS A 47 9.02 -3.39 28.13
C LYS A 47 9.48 -2.62 29.36
N SER A 48 9.55 -1.30 29.27
CA SER A 48 10.03 -0.41 30.34
C SER A 48 8.90 0.10 31.25
N PHE A 49 7.66 -0.28 30.98
CA PHE A 49 6.48 0.23 31.69
C PHE A 49 6.23 -0.53 32.99
N SER A 50 6.06 0.20 34.09
CA SER A 50 5.68 -0.32 35.41
C SER A 50 4.28 0.18 35.79
N LEU A 51 3.36 -0.73 36.12
CA LEU A 51 1.96 -0.42 36.44
C LEU A 51 1.77 0.26 37.81
N ASN A 52 2.81 0.32 38.65
CA ASN A 52 2.63 0.48 40.11
C ASN A 52 2.35 1.89 40.63
N GLU A 53 2.46 2.99 39.84
CA GLU A 53 2.56 4.29 40.55
C GLU A 53 1.59 5.41 40.17
N ARG A 54 0.87 5.35 39.05
CA ARG A 54 -0.21 6.31 38.73
C ARG A 54 -1.27 5.73 37.82
N ALA A 55 -2.32 5.19 38.41
CA ALA A 55 -3.42 4.53 37.71
C ALA A 55 -3.99 5.33 36.50
N ILE A 56 -4.06 6.66 36.60
CA ILE A 56 -4.62 7.52 35.55
C ILE A 56 -3.68 7.58 34.32
N TRP A 57 -2.41 7.90 34.50
CA TRP A 57 -1.45 8.02 33.40
C TRP A 57 -1.12 6.66 32.77
N GLY A 58 -1.03 5.62 33.59
CA GLY A 58 -0.91 4.24 33.13
C GLY A 58 -2.13 3.78 32.33
N GLY A 59 -3.34 4.12 32.77
CA GLY A 59 -4.57 3.86 32.05
C GLY A 59 -4.63 4.59 30.69
N LEU A 60 -4.23 5.86 30.65
CA LEU A 60 -4.13 6.62 29.40
C LEU A 60 -3.07 6.03 28.44
N PHE A 61 -1.91 5.62 28.96
CA PHE A 61 -0.89 4.96 28.15
C PHE A 61 -1.43 3.67 27.51
N LEU A 62 -2.08 2.81 28.28
CA LEU A 62 -2.72 1.59 27.76
C LEU A 62 -3.82 1.90 26.72
N PHE A 63 -4.61 2.93 26.98
CA PHE A 63 -5.62 3.39 26.03
C PHE A 63 -4.99 3.80 24.67
N PHE A 64 -3.90 4.58 24.69
CA PHE A 64 -3.19 4.95 23.45
C PHE A 64 -2.52 3.76 22.75
N ILE A 65 -2.03 2.76 23.51
CA ILE A 65 -1.55 1.50 22.94
C ILE A 65 -2.66 0.83 22.12
N ILE A 66 -3.83 0.61 22.73
CA ILE A 66 -4.95 -0.08 22.09
C ILE A 66 -5.39 0.67 20.83
N LEU A 67 -5.54 2.00 20.88
CA LEU A 67 -5.89 2.80 19.72
C LEU A 67 -4.84 2.73 18.61
N THR A 68 -3.57 2.78 18.98
CA THR A 68 -2.47 2.66 18.00
C THR A 68 -2.48 1.31 17.32
N PHE A 69 -2.63 0.20 18.06
CA PHE A 69 -2.71 -1.13 17.45
C PHE A 69 -3.95 -1.31 16.58
N ALA A 70 -5.10 -0.75 16.96
CA ALA A 70 -6.29 -0.76 16.10
C ALA A 70 -6.06 0.02 14.80
N ALA A 71 -5.46 1.20 14.86
CA ALA A 71 -5.11 2.00 13.69
C ALA A 71 -4.07 1.30 12.79
N VAL A 72 -3.06 0.65 13.38
CA VAL A 72 -2.07 -0.16 12.66
C VAL A 72 -2.74 -1.32 11.93
N SER A 73 -3.65 -2.04 12.59
CA SER A 73 -4.37 -3.16 11.98
C SER A 73 -5.21 -2.70 10.79
N LEU A 74 -5.89 -1.56 10.91
CA LEU A 74 -6.66 -0.96 9.82
C LEU A 74 -5.76 -0.51 8.67
N MET A 75 -4.60 0.06 8.97
CA MET A 75 -3.60 0.44 7.98
C MET A 75 -3.09 -0.78 7.20
N PHE A 76 -2.77 -1.88 7.88
CA PHE A 76 -2.35 -3.13 7.25
C PHE A 76 -3.44 -3.70 6.35
N TYR A 77 -4.71 -3.60 6.74
CA TYR A 77 -5.83 -3.99 5.88
C TYR A 77 -5.82 -3.24 4.54
N PHE A 78 -5.67 -1.90 4.56
CA PHE A 78 -5.61 -1.11 3.32
C PHE A 78 -4.35 -1.40 2.49
N LEU A 79 -3.19 -1.57 3.13
CA LEU A 79 -1.96 -1.94 2.43
C LEU A 79 -2.10 -3.32 1.73
N THR A 80 -2.61 -4.31 2.45
CA THR A 80 -2.83 -5.65 1.89
C THR A 80 -3.83 -5.61 0.74
N ARG A 81 -4.91 -4.84 0.89
CA ARG A 81 -5.90 -4.65 -0.17
C ARG A 81 -5.29 -3.97 -1.41
N SER A 82 -4.41 -3.00 -1.24
CA SER A 82 -3.70 -2.35 -2.34
C SER A 82 -2.78 -3.32 -3.09
N LEU A 83 -2.12 -4.25 -2.38
CA LEU A 83 -1.21 -5.24 -2.97
C LEU A 83 -1.95 -6.35 -3.73
N TYR A 84 -2.95 -6.95 -3.10
CA TYR A 84 -3.57 -8.20 -3.55
C TYR A 84 -5.04 -8.07 -3.95
N GLY A 85 -5.68 -6.93 -3.66
CA GLY A 85 -7.12 -6.74 -3.86
C GLY A 85 -7.55 -6.50 -5.30
N PHE A 86 -6.60 -6.29 -6.24
CA PHE A 86 -6.91 -5.90 -7.61
C PHE A 86 -6.10 -6.72 -8.61
N VAL A 87 -6.80 -7.40 -9.52
CA VAL A 87 -6.19 -8.24 -10.55
C VAL A 87 -6.02 -7.44 -11.83
N ASP A 88 -4.76 -7.21 -12.22
CA ASP A 88 -4.46 -6.52 -13.47
C ASP A 88 -4.62 -7.45 -14.67
N LYS A 89 -4.96 -6.85 -15.79
CA LYS A 89 -5.06 -7.54 -17.07
C LYS A 89 -3.81 -7.26 -17.89
N LEU A 90 -3.13 -8.36 -18.26
CA LEU A 90 -1.98 -8.32 -19.15
C LEU A 90 -2.42 -8.68 -20.55
N MET A 91 -1.67 -8.22 -21.54
CA MET A 91 -1.84 -8.64 -22.92
C MET A 91 -1.67 -10.16 -23.03
N PRO A 92 -2.38 -10.82 -23.96
CA PRO A 92 -2.20 -12.25 -24.21
C PRO A 92 -0.73 -12.60 -24.45
N ALA A 93 -0.35 -13.82 -24.09
CA ALA A 93 1.00 -14.31 -24.31
C ALA A 93 1.36 -14.29 -25.81
N ALA A 94 2.63 -14.08 -26.13
CA ALA A 94 3.09 -14.01 -27.53
C ALA A 94 2.64 -15.24 -28.35
N GLN A 95 2.59 -16.42 -27.74
CA GLN A 95 2.13 -17.63 -28.43
C GLN A 95 0.63 -17.58 -28.77
N GLU A 96 -0.19 -17.01 -27.88
CA GLU A 96 -1.64 -16.83 -28.14
C GLU A 96 -1.89 -15.83 -29.25
N LEU A 97 -1.14 -14.74 -29.28
CA LEU A 97 -1.19 -13.75 -30.36
C LEU A 97 -0.78 -14.35 -31.68
N LYS A 98 0.28 -15.15 -31.69
CA LYS A 98 0.72 -15.88 -32.90
C LYS A 98 -0.35 -16.85 -33.37
N ASN A 99 -0.90 -17.68 -32.50
CA ASN A 99 -1.95 -18.64 -32.84
C ASN A 99 -3.20 -17.93 -33.40
N TYR A 100 -3.56 -16.77 -32.83
CA TYR A 100 -4.66 -15.98 -33.38
C TYR A 100 -4.36 -15.45 -34.77
N HIS A 101 -3.16 -14.92 -35.00
CA HIS A 101 -2.71 -14.47 -36.34
C HIS A 101 -2.73 -15.62 -37.34
N ASP A 102 -2.20 -16.80 -36.99
CA ASP A 102 -2.18 -17.99 -37.85
C ASP A 102 -3.62 -18.46 -38.19
N THR A 103 -4.53 -18.35 -37.22
CA THR A 103 -5.96 -18.64 -37.42
C THR A 103 -6.60 -17.67 -38.43
N LEU A 104 -6.28 -16.37 -38.34
CA LEU A 104 -6.76 -15.38 -39.29
C LEU A 104 -6.20 -15.69 -40.70
N CYS A 105 -4.93 -16.04 -40.83
CA CYS A 105 -4.30 -16.42 -42.08
C CYS A 105 -5.00 -17.63 -42.74
N ALA A 106 -5.38 -18.63 -41.96
CA ALA A 106 -6.11 -19.80 -42.40
C ALA A 106 -7.58 -19.47 -42.78
N THR A 107 -8.24 -18.60 -42.01
CA THR A 107 -9.62 -18.20 -42.25
C THR A 107 -9.80 -17.43 -43.56
N TYR A 108 -8.84 -16.58 -43.90
CA TYR A 108 -8.85 -15.76 -45.10
C TYR A 108 -8.05 -16.37 -46.25
N ASP A 109 -7.68 -17.65 -46.16
CA ASP A 109 -7.01 -18.34 -47.22
C ASP A 109 -7.92 -18.43 -48.46
N GLY A 110 -7.38 -18.00 -49.63
CA GLY A 110 -8.18 -17.94 -50.88
C GLY A 110 -8.88 -16.60 -51.16
N TYR A 111 -8.85 -15.63 -50.24
CA TYR A 111 -9.32 -14.26 -50.53
C TYR A 111 -8.24 -13.44 -51.23
N THR A 112 -8.64 -12.61 -52.22
CA THR A 112 -7.75 -11.77 -53.00
C THR A 112 -7.00 -10.75 -52.11
N ASP A 113 -7.69 -10.24 -51.06
CA ASP A 113 -7.17 -9.23 -50.15
C ASP A 113 -6.77 -9.83 -48.79
N LYS A 114 -6.33 -11.11 -48.78
CA LYS A 114 -5.99 -11.87 -47.56
C LYS A 114 -5.15 -11.08 -46.58
N ASP A 115 -4.00 -10.56 -47.02
CA ASP A 115 -3.05 -9.88 -46.14
C ASP A 115 -3.66 -8.60 -45.52
N ALA A 116 -4.40 -7.84 -46.32
CA ALA A 116 -5.07 -6.64 -45.83
C ALA A 116 -6.18 -6.95 -44.79
N LEU A 117 -6.92 -8.06 -44.97
CA LEU A 117 -7.93 -8.52 -44.05
C LEU A 117 -7.31 -9.03 -42.76
N VAL A 118 -6.25 -9.84 -42.83
CA VAL A 118 -5.53 -10.36 -41.67
C VAL A 118 -4.95 -9.20 -40.86
N ASP A 119 -4.25 -8.27 -41.48
CA ASP A 119 -3.69 -7.09 -40.82
C ASP A 119 -4.78 -6.24 -40.15
N LYS A 120 -5.90 -6.02 -40.83
CA LYS A 120 -7.02 -5.25 -40.28
C LYS A 120 -7.57 -5.89 -39.01
N TYR A 121 -7.96 -7.17 -39.10
CA TYR A 121 -8.58 -7.84 -37.94
C TYR A 121 -7.62 -8.07 -36.80
N PHE A 122 -6.34 -8.33 -37.09
CA PHE A 122 -5.31 -8.44 -36.06
C PHE A 122 -5.08 -7.09 -35.35
N ASN A 123 -4.97 -5.99 -36.09
CA ASN A 123 -4.81 -4.65 -35.54
C ASN A 123 -6.05 -4.21 -34.74
N ASP A 124 -7.26 -4.51 -35.21
CA ASP A 124 -8.49 -4.25 -34.48
C ASP A 124 -8.53 -5.02 -33.15
N PHE A 125 -8.18 -6.30 -33.16
CA PHE A 125 -8.06 -7.12 -31.94
C PHE A 125 -7.02 -6.54 -30.96
N MET A 126 -5.86 -6.15 -31.44
CA MET A 126 -4.80 -5.56 -30.61
C MET A 126 -5.25 -4.22 -30.01
N ARG A 127 -5.85 -3.35 -30.82
CA ARG A 127 -6.39 -2.06 -30.37
C ARG A 127 -7.43 -2.27 -29.27
N ASP A 128 -8.42 -3.12 -29.50
CA ASP A 128 -9.51 -3.36 -28.56
C ASP A 128 -9.00 -4.00 -27.26
N SER A 129 -8.00 -4.86 -27.35
CA SER A 129 -7.32 -5.44 -26.19
C SER A 129 -6.56 -4.38 -25.38
N TYR A 130 -5.80 -3.49 -26.02
CA TYR A 130 -5.12 -2.39 -25.33
C TYR A 130 -6.10 -1.46 -24.66
N VAL A 131 -7.16 -1.03 -25.33
CA VAL A 131 -8.20 -0.16 -24.73
C VAL A 131 -8.84 -0.83 -23.52
N LYS A 132 -9.28 -2.07 -23.67
CA LYS A 132 -9.93 -2.83 -22.60
C LYS A 132 -9.02 -3.01 -21.38
N TYR A 133 -7.79 -3.45 -21.59
CA TYR A 133 -6.87 -3.75 -20.49
C TYR A 133 -6.31 -2.48 -19.86
N ALA A 134 -6.04 -1.44 -20.64
CA ALA A 134 -5.68 -0.14 -20.09
C ALA A 134 -6.78 0.42 -19.20
N THR A 135 -8.04 0.35 -19.61
CA THR A 135 -9.18 0.81 -18.80
C THR A 135 -9.31 0.04 -17.49
N ILE A 136 -9.21 -1.30 -17.53
CA ILE A 136 -9.27 -2.12 -16.31
C ILE A 136 -8.10 -1.79 -15.37
N ASN A 137 -6.90 -1.68 -15.92
CA ASN A 137 -5.69 -1.40 -15.13
C ASN A 137 -5.73 0.03 -14.55
N SER A 138 -6.25 1.01 -15.28
CA SER A 138 -6.45 2.37 -14.80
C SER A 138 -7.39 2.39 -13.59
N ASN A 139 -8.56 1.76 -13.70
CA ASN A 139 -9.52 1.65 -12.59
C ASN A 139 -8.90 0.94 -11.37
N ASN A 140 -8.15 -0.13 -11.59
CA ASN A 140 -7.45 -0.84 -10.52
C ASN A 140 -6.39 0.04 -9.85
N ASN A 141 -5.64 0.82 -10.62
CA ASN A 141 -4.62 1.73 -10.12
C ASN A 141 -5.23 2.88 -9.31
N ASP A 142 -6.40 3.39 -9.70
CA ASP A 142 -7.13 4.40 -8.93
C ASP A 142 -7.61 3.85 -7.58
N LEU A 143 -8.14 2.63 -7.55
CA LEU A 143 -8.51 1.96 -6.31
C LEU A 143 -7.30 1.65 -5.40
N ARG A 144 -6.16 1.28 -5.98
CA ARG A 144 -4.89 1.12 -5.24
C ARG A 144 -4.45 2.44 -4.62
N LEU A 145 -4.50 3.52 -5.40
CA LEU A 145 -4.13 4.85 -4.93
C LEU A 145 -5.00 5.29 -3.75
N ASP A 146 -6.31 5.04 -3.80
CA ASP A 146 -7.23 5.32 -2.68
C ASP A 146 -6.84 4.52 -1.42
N CYS A 147 -6.51 3.24 -1.56
CA CYS A 147 -6.03 2.43 -0.43
C CYS A 147 -4.71 2.95 0.14
N ILE A 148 -3.75 3.34 -0.70
CA ILE A 148 -2.47 3.93 -0.27
C ILE A 148 -2.72 5.25 0.45
N TYR A 149 -3.60 6.12 -0.08
CA TYR A 149 -3.95 7.38 0.56
C TYR A 149 -4.56 7.18 1.95
N LYS A 150 -5.51 6.25 2.10
CA LYS A 150 -6.08 5.88 3.41
C LYS A 150 -5.02 5.37 4.38
N SER A 151 -4.05 4.60 3.89
CA SER A 151 -2.92 4.13 4.71
C SER A 151 -2.04 5.29 5.19
N LEU A 152 -1.77 6.29 4.34
CA LEU A 152 -0.99 7.48 4.71
C LEU A 152 -1.71 8.34 5.76
N VAL A 153 -3.03 8.51 5.63
CA VAL A 153 -3.84 9.21 6.65
C VAL A 153 -3.75 8.47 7.99
N LEU A 154 -3.87 7.14 7.98
CA LEU A 154 -3.74 6.33 9.19
C LEU A 154 -2.35 6.44 9.83
N ILE A 155 -1.27 6.50 9.05
CA ILE A 155 0.09 6.73 9.57
C ILE A 155 0.15 8.07 10.31
N THR A 156 -0.43 9.12 9.77
CA THR A 156 -0.47 10.42 10.43
C THR A 156 -1.19 10.32 11.79
N ILE A 157 -2.32 9.63 11.84
CA ILE A 157 -3.06 9.37 13.09
C ILE A 157 -2.21 8.56 14.06
N ILE A 158 -1.54 7.50 13.59
CA ILE A 158 -0.66 6.65 14.40
C ILE A 158 0.49 7.46 15.01
N ILE A 159 1.10 8.38 14.26
CA ILE A 159 2.15 9.26 14.76
C ILE A 159 1.62 10.13 15.91
N PHE A 160 0.45 10.75 15.75
CA PHE A 160 -0.17 11.55 16.82
C PHE A 160 -0.49 10.71 18.06
N LEU A 161 -1.12 9.54 17.89
CA LEU A 161 -1.42 8.64 19.00
C LEU A 161 -0.13 8.20 19.72
N SER A 162 0.92 7.89 18.96
CA SER A 162 2.22 7.49 19.51
C SER A 162 2.90 8.64 20.27
N PHE A 163 2.77 9.86 19.80
CA PHE A 163 3.28 11.03 20.51
C PHE A 163 2.58 11.20 21.87
N PHE A 164 1.26 11.15 21.94
CA PHE A 164 0.53 11.23 23.20
C PHE A 164 0.82 10.05 24.12
N GLY A 165 0.93 8.84 23.57
CA GLY A 165 1.35 7.66 24.33
C GLY A 165 2.74 7.83 24.95
N PHE A 166 3.69 8.39 24.18
CA PHE A 166 5.04 8.71 24.68
C PHE A 166 5.02 9.74 25.80
N VAL A 167 4.20 10.79 25.70
CA VAL A 167 4.04 11.80 26.77
C VAL A 167 3.51 11.14 28.05
N CYS A 168 2.46 10.31 27.96
CA CYS A 168 1.93 9.59 29.12
C CYS A 168 2.97 8.68 29.76
N PHE A 169 3.72 7.93 28.94
CA PHE A 169 4.83 7.07 29.37
C PHE A 169 5.91 7.89 30.10
N SER A 170 6.33 9.01 29.54
CA SER A 170 7.37 9.87 30.12
C SER A 170 6.94 10.44 31.48
N ILE A 171 5.68 10.84 31.65
CA ILE A 171 5.15 11.31 32.94
C ILE A 171 5.17 10.18 33.97
N CYS A 172 4.80 8.95 33.59
CA CYS A 172 4.90 7.80 34.48
C CYS A 172 6.33 7.57 34.96
N GLN A 173 7.33 7.60 34.03
CA GLN A 173 8.73 7.35 34.36
C GLN A 173 9.33 8.43 35.27
N LEU A 174 9.08 9.70 34.99
CA LEU A 174 9.55 10.82 35.85
C LEU A 174 9.03 10.72 37.27
N SER A 175 7.81 10.31 37.44
CA SER A 175 7.16 10.13 38.73
C SER A 175 7.81 9.03 39.58
N SER A 176 8.09 7.87 38.95
CA SER A 176 8.72 6.74 39.66
C SER A 176 10.14 7.08 40.12
N THR A 177 10.87 7.87 39.35
CA THR A 177 12.23 8.32 39.72
C THR A 177 12.19 9.28 40.94
N THR A 178 11.21 10.18 40.98
CA THR A 178 11.07 11.16 42.09
C THR A 178 10.73 10.47 43.37
N ASP A 179 9.85 9.49 43.37
CA ASP A 179 9.44 8.73 44.55
C ASP A 179 10.60 7.88 45.11
N ASN A 180 11.42 7.30 44.26
CA ASN A 180 12.64 6.56 44.66
C ASN A 180 13.68 7.49 45.31
N VAL A 181 13.86 8.72 44.81
CA VAL A 181 14.78 9.71 45.40
C VAL A 181 14.28 10.17 46.74
N ASN A 182 12.99 10.40 46.89
CA ASN A 182 12.37 10.80 48.18
C ASN A 182 12.45 9.67 49.20
N PHE A 183 12.26 8.42 48.79
CA PHE A 183 12.42 7.24 49.66
C PHE A 183 13.85 7.09 50.15
N LEU A 184 14.85 7.23 49.26
CA LEU A 184 16.28 7.18 49.62
C LEU A 184 16.67 8.33 50.57
N LYS A 185 16.16 9.54 50.35
CA LYS A 185 16.35 10.67 51.29
C LYS A 185 15.73 10.41 52.65
N PHE A 186 14.52 9.83 52.68
CA PHE A 186 13.88 9.46 53.94
C PHE A 186 14.70 8.42 54.71
N LEU A 187 15.20 7.39 54.04
CA LEU A 187 16.07 6.38 54.66
C LEU A 187 17.39 7.00 55.17
N SER A 188 18.01 7.93 54.45
CA SER A 188 19.24 8.61 54.87
C SER A 188 19.06 9.56 56.08
N GLN A 189 17.81 9.90 56.43
CA GLN A 189 17.50 10.70 57.64
C GLN A 189 17.19 9.82 58.86
N LEU A 190 16.96 8.52 58.63
CA LEU A 190 16.65 7.56 59.70
C LEU A 190 17.92 6.88 60.27
N PHE A 191 19.06 6.96 59.55
CA PHE A 191 20.38 6.44 59.94
C PHE A 191 21.37 7.56 60.01
#